data_2dec18870e201ac5f62311c3b096cd1a
#
_entry.id   2dec18870e201ac5f62311c3b096cd1a
#
_cell.length_a   1.000
_cell.length_b   1.000
_cell.length_c   1.000
_cell.angle_alpha   90.00
_cell.angle_beta   90.00
_cell.angle_gamma   90.00
#
_symmetry.space_group_name_H-M   'P 1'
#
loop_
_entity.id
_entity.type
_entity.pdbx_description
1 polymer ?
#
loop_
_entity_poly.entity_id
_entity_poly.type
_entity_poly.pdbx_seq_one_letter_code
_entity_poly.pdbx_strand_id
1 'polypeptide(L)'
;DSLDIVVSSLIENHQRVIQEILRLPGIAEIKGYGDSKISLILEQEMLSSSMANSALDERLAETLLERNSDATIDAQVRIVPPETFPFTLAYFTGSKEHNIRMRQEAINRGLRLNEFGLFSESLAGSSIGMEAAKHTLICSDESEIYKNLDMHWVPPEMREDMGEIEAASLSRSSMPKLINPEDIKGAFHNHTVYSDGANTLEEMAQAAQSLGWQYLGIADHSETLNIGGRTIGIPSSLVSEQQSEITKLNQVWSDEGVDFRLFHGSECDILADGKLDYSENIRSIFSHVVGSIHALGSWRNRDEIENTEMLIRAIEDPSFTILGHPTGRILQVREGIPLDMHAIIRRMGELNAEGELKAVEINASPYRLDLDWRLCKFAKEQKVPICINPDAHDTNGLNDVWYGVQIARKGWLERSDILNTKSGTEIESLFNN
;
A
#
# COMPACT_ATOMS: atom_id res chain seq x y z
N ASP A 1 -7.86 14.96 -10.24
CA ASP A 1 -7.18 13.98 -11.10
C ASP A 1 -8.22 13.26 -11.97
N SER A 2 -7.81 12.67 -13.08
CA SER A 2 -8.69 11.99 -14.01
C SER A 2 -8.24 10.55 -14.22
N LEU A 3 -9.18 9.68 -14.56
CA LEU A 3 -8.91 8.30 -14.93
C LEU A 3 -8.73 8.20 -16.44
N ASP A 4 -7.55 7.74 -16.90
CA ASP A 4 -7.31 7.44 -18.32
C ASP A 4 -7.51 5.95 -18.59
N ILE A 5 -8.40 5.62 -19.53
CA ILE A 5 -8.75 4.25 -19.94
C ILE A 5 -8.38 4.09 -21.41
N VAL A 6 -7.66 3.04 -21.73
CA VAL A 6 -7.29 2.71 -23.12
C VAL A 6 -8.01 1.42 -23.55
N VAL A 7 -8.70 1.48 -24.68
CA VAL A 7 -9.43 0.35 -25.25
C VAL A 7 -8.86 0.02 -26.63
N SER A 8 -8.54 -1.24 -26.86
CA SER A 8 -8.09 -1.73 -28.16
C SER A 8 -9.27 -2.16 -29.01
N SER A 9 -9.39 -1.62 -30.23
CA SER A 9 -10.43 -2.03 -31.18
C SER A 9 -10.02 -1.72 -32.61
N LEU A 10 -10.48 -2.54 -33.57
CA LEU A 10 -10.32 -2.22 -34.99
C LEU A 10 -11.07 -0.91 -35.30
N ILE A 11 -10.52 -0.08 -36.19
CA ILE A 11 -11.05 1.24 -36.52
C ILE A 11 -12.51 1.17 -36.97
N GLU A 12 -12.88 0.15 -37.75
CA GLU A 12 -14.23 -0.10 -38.22
C GLU A 12 -15.27 -0.35 -37.12
N ASN A 13 -14.82 -0.75 -35.93
CA ASN A 13 -15.64 -1.02 -34.75
C ASN A 13 -15.71 0.16 -33.75
N HIS A 14 -14.91 1.21 -33.93
CA HIS A 14 -14.79 2.31 -32.95
C HIS A 14 -16.15 2.91 -32.58
N GLN A 15 -17.00 3.20 -33.56
CA GLN A 15 -18.33 3.78 -33.32
C GLN A 15 -19.23 2.83 -32.50
N ARG A 16 -19.16 1.52 -32.75
CA ARG A 16 -19.88 0.53 -31.97
C ARG A 16 -19.38 0.48 -30.53
N VAL A 17 -18.06 0.46 -30.34
CA VAL A 17 -17.44 0.45 -29.01
C VAL A 17 -17.83 1.71 -28.22
N ILE A 18 -17.81 2.88 -28.87
CA ILE A 18 -18.27 4.14 -28.24
C ILE A 18 -19.71 3.99 -27.74
N GLN A 19 -20.63 3.50 -28.59
CA GLN A 19 -22.04 3.34 -28.21
C GLN A 19 -22.25 2.34 -27.05
N GLU A 20 -21.45 1.29 -26.97
CA GLU A 20 -21.48 0.34 -25.85
C GLU A 20 -20.95 0.98 -24.56
N ILE A 21 -19.83 1.71 -24.63
CA ILE A 21 -19.27 2.40 -23.45
C ILE A 21 -20.27 3.43 -22.90
N LEU A 22 -20.91 4.22 -23.78
CA LEU A 22 -21.88 5.25 -23.36
C LEU A 22 -23.14 4.68 -22.68
N ARG A 23 -23.33 3.36 -22.72
CA ARG A 23 -24.46 2.65 -22.06
C ARG A 23 -24.07 2.00 -20.75
N LEU A 24 -22.80 2.02 -20.37
CA LEU A 24 -22.36 1.41 -19.11
C LEU A 24 -23.00 2.13 -17.91
N PRO A 25 -23.35 1.38 -16.87
CA PRO A 25 -23.81 2.00 -15.61
C PRO A 25 -22.67 2.77 -14.93
N GLY A 26 -23.00 3.69 -14.04
CA GLY A 26 -22.01 4.48 -13.29
C GLY A 26 -21.47 5.69 -14.06
N ILE A 27 -22.05 6.06 -15.20
CA ILE A 27 -21.76 7.31 -15.90
C ILE A 27 -22.70 8.40 -15.40
N ALA A 28 -22.16 9.37 -14.64
CA ALA A 28 -22.92 10.53 -14.17
C ALA A 28 -23.17 11.55 -15.29
N GLU A 29 -22.17 11.77 -16.16
CA GLU A 29 -22.27 12.75 -17.25
C GLU A 29 -21.38 12.35 -18.44
N ILE A 30 -21.86 12.63 -19.64
CA ILE A 30 -21.07 12.54 -20.88
C ILE A 30 -20.67 13.97 -21.28
N LYS A 31 -19.39 14.35 -21.04
CA LYS A 31 -18.87 15.66 -21.42
C LYS A 31 -18.72 15.84 -22.93
N GLY A 32 -18.49 14.74 -23.64
CA GLY A 32 -18.39 14.71 -25.09
C GLY A 32 -17.67 13.49 -25.62
N TYR A 33 -17.83 13.22 -26.92
CA TYR A 33 -17.12 12.13 -27.58
C TYR A 33 -16.87 12.45 -29.06
N GLY A 34 -15.82 11.84 -29.60
CA GLY A 34 -15.44 11.89 -31.03
C GLY A 34 -15.22 10.47 -31.57
N ASP A 35 -14.43 10.34 -32.63
CA ASP A 35 -14.23 9.05 -33.33
C ASP A 35 -13.37 8.04 -32.53
N SER A 36 -12.56 8.51 -31.59
CA SER A 36 -11.63 7.67 -30.83
C SER A 36 -11.42 8.11 -29.37
N LYS A 37 -12.22 9.07 -28.90
CA LYS A 37 -12.10 9.60 -27.53
C LYS A 37 -13.47 9.88 -26.95
N ILE A 38 -13.66 9.51 -25.68
CA ILE A 38 -14.83 9.83 -24.87
C ILE A 38 -14.34 10.52 -23.61
N SER A 39 -15.03 11.58 -23.19
CA SER A 39 -14.80 12.27 -21.92
C SER A 39 -16.05 12.14 -21.07
N LEU A 40 -15.91 11.58 -19.87
CA LEU A 40 -16.98 11.21 -18.97
C LEU A 40 -16.75 11.79 -17.58
N ILE A 41 -17.84 11.91 -16.84
CA ILE A 41 -17.82 11.91 -15.38
C ILE A 41 -18.40 10.59 -14.92
N LEU A 42 -17.67 9.86 -14.08
CA LEU A 42 -18.11 8.62 -13.48
C LEU A 42 -18.58 8.88 -12.05
N GLU A 43 -19.65 8.16 -11.64
CA GLU A 43 -20.05 8.08 -10.25
C GLU A 43 -18.96 7.32 -9.47
N GLN A 44 -18.54 7.85 -8.34
CA GLN A 44 -17.68 7.11 -7.44
C GLN A 44 -18.58 6.31 -6.51
N GLU A 45 -18.67 4.99 -6.72
CA GLU A 45 -19.18 4.13 -5.66
C GLU A 45 -18.30 4.28 -4.43
N MET A 46 -18.92 4.67 -3.32
CA MET A 46 -18.19 4.74 -2.05
C MET A 46 -17.63 3.37 -1.75
N LEU A 47 -16.33 3.33 -1.45
CA LEU A 47 -15.67 2.14 -0.94
C LEU A 47 -16.51 1.61 0.21
N SER A 48 -17.07 0.41 0.02
CA SER A 48 -18.07 -0.15 0.92
C SER A 48 -17.52 -0.36 2.33
N SER A 49 -18.26 0.09 3.25
CA SER A 49 -18.60 -0.39 4.61
C SER A 49 -17.61 -1.18 5.50
N SER A 50 -16.43 -1.60 5.09
CA SER A 50 -15.46 -2.20 6.02
C SER A 50 -14.95 -1.19 7.07
N MET A 51 -15.13 0.10 6.80
CA MET A 51 -14.76 1.19 7.70
C MET A 51 -15.79 1.54 8.77
N ALA A 52 -17.03 1.12 8.65
CA ALA A 52 -18.09 1.57 9.53
C ALA A 52 -18.08 0.93 10.93
N ASN A 53 -17.11 0.07 11.22
CA ASN A 53 -17.12 -0.77 12.40
C ASN A 53 -16.21 -0.30 13.54
N SER A 54 -15.28 0.66 13.29
CA SER A 54 -14.53 1.27 14.38
C SER A 54 -15.04 2.67 14.74
N ALA A 55 -14.92 3.07 16.00
CA ALA A 55 -15.35 4.41 16.45
C ALA A 55 -14.54 5.54 15.79
N LEU A 56 -13.30 5.25 15.34
CA LEU A 56 -12.48 6.15 14.55
C LEU A 56 -12.99 6.22 13.10
N ASP A 57 -13.39 5.08 12.56
CA ASP A 57 -13.83 4.94 11.18
C ASP A 57 -15.25 5.48 10.96
N GLU A 58 -16.15 5.38 11.96
CA GLU A 58 -17.48 6.03 11.88
C GLU A 58 -17.34 7.54 11.67
N ARG A 59 -16.46 8.22 12.42
CA ARG A 59 -16.21 9.66 12.23
C ARG A 59 -15.50 9.98 10.93
N LEU A 60 -14.59 9.10 10.51
CA LEU A 60 -13.91 9.22 9.25
C LEU A 60 -14.90 8.99 8.10
N ALA A 61 -15.71 7.94 8.19
CA ALA A 61 -16.77 7.64 7.25
C ALA A 61 -17.79 8.80 7.16
N GLU A 62 -18.26 9.35 8.29
CA GLU A 62 -19.13 10.53 8.31
C GLU A 62 -18.46 11.73 7.61
N THR A 63 -17.18 12.01 7.91
CA THR A 63 -16.42 13.10 7.28
C THR A 63 -16.25 12.89 5.78
N LEU A 64 -15.99 11.66 5.35
CA LEU A 64 -15.86 11.29 3.95
C LEU A 64 -17.23 11.30 3.25
N LEU A 65 -18.29 10.84 3.92
CA LEU A 65 -19.67 10.91 3.43
C LEU A 65 -20.13 12.35 3.22
N GLU A 66 -19.89 13.23 4.20
CA GLU A 66 -20.23 14.65 4.09
C GLU A 66 -19.46 15.35 2.95
N ARG A 67 -18.22 14.95 2.70
CA ARG A 67 -17.38 15.50 1.62
C ARG A 67 -17.66 14.90 0.25
N ASN A 68 -18.11 13.65 0.18
CA ASN A 68 -18.19 12.84 -1.04
C ASN A 68 -19.60 12.37 -1.39
N SER A 69 -20.67 12.96 -0.83
CA SER A 69 -22.05 12.55 -1.15
C SER A 69 -22.38 12.59 -2.66
N ASP A 70 -21.60 13.38 -3.42
CA ASP A 70 -21.69 13.49 -4.88
C ASP A 70 -20.32 13.32 -5.54
N ALA A 71 -19.43 12.49 -4.96
CA ALA A 71 -18.08 12.32 -5.46
C ALA A 71 -18.10 11.70 -6.86
N THR A 72 -17.53 12.42 -7.79
CA THR A 72 -17.39 12.02 -9.18
C THR A 72 -15.94 12.09 -9.60
N ILE A 73 -15.57 11.28 -10.58
CA ILE A 73 -14.23 11.31 -11.16
C ILE A 73 -14.28 11.58 -12.65
N ASP A 74 -13.45 12.51 -13.12
CA ASP A 74 -13.26 12.69 -14.54
C ASP A 74 -12.60 11.47 -15.17
N ALA A 75 -13.14 10.99 -16.29
CA ALA A 75 -12.57 9.87 -17.02
C ALA A 75 -12.42 10.21 -18.51
N GLN A 76 -11.31 9.79 -19.09
CA GLN A 76 -11.07 9.82 -20.52
C GLN A 76 -10.87 8.42 -21.05
N VAL A 77 -11.73 8.01 -21.99
CA VAL A 77 -11.55 6.73 -22.68
C VAL A 77 -10.99 6.99 -24.07
N ARG A 78 -9.91 6.32 -24.41
CA ARG A 78 -9.27 6.35 -25.72
C ARG A 78 -9.43 5.00 -26.40
N ILE A 79 -9.94 5.00 -27.61
CA ILE A 79 -10.12 3.80 -28.43
C ILE A 79 -9.07 3.85 -29.52
N VAL A 80 -8.22 2.86 -29.57
CA VAL A 80 -7.05 2.84 -30.46
C VAL A 80 -6.94 1.51 -31.22
N PRO A 81 -6.34 1.51 -32.41
CA PRO A 81 -6.04 0.28 -33.12
C PRO A 81 -5.12 -0.66 -32.33
N PRO A 82 -5.26 -1.98 -32.51
CA PRO A 82 -4.41 -2.95 -31.81
C PRO A 82 -2.90 -2.70 -31.94
N GLU A 83 -2.47 -2.21 -33.09
CA GLU A 83 -1.06 -1.93 -33.39
C GLU A 83 -0.47 -0.80 -32.56
N THR A 84 -1.31 0.15 -32.14
CA THR A 84 -0.88 1.29 -31.30
C THR A 84 -1.16 1.09 -29.82
N PHE A 85 -1.98 0.08 -29.47
CA PHE A 85 -2.44 -0.13 -28.10
C PHE A 85 -1.29 -0.25 -27.07
N PRO A 86 -0.19 -1.03 -27.29
CA PRO A 86 0.88 -1.13 -26.32
C PRO A 86 1.56 0.22 -26.05
N PHE A 87 1.74 1.03 -27.07
CA PHE A 87 2.38 2.35 -26.97
C PHE A 87 1.48 3.36 -26.28
N THR A 88 0.18 3.35 -26.61
CA THR A 88 -0.81 4.20 -25.94
C THR A 88 -0.94 3.82 -24.48
N LEU A 89 -0.99 2.53 -24.16
CA LEU A 89 -1.05 2.03 -22.79
C LEU A 89 0.18 2.50 -21.99
N ALA A 90 1.39 2.27 -22.49
CA ALA A 90 2.63 2.70 -21.86
C ALA A 90 2.65 4.23 -21.63
N TYR A 91 2.22 5.00 -22.63
CA TYR A 91 2.20 6.46 -22.55
C TYR A 91 1.25 6.98 -21.45
N PHE A 92 0.01 6.43 -21.37
CA PHE A 92 -0.99 6.87 -20.38
C PHE A 92 -0.80 6.26 -19.01
N THR A 93 -0.08 5.15 -18.89
CA THR A 93 0.36 4.62 -17.60
C THR A 93 1.32 5.59 -16.90
N GLY A 94 2.19 6.25 -17.62
CA GLY A 94 3.13 7.23 -17.07
C GLY A 94 4.28 6.54 -16.28
N SER A 95 4.87 7.22 -15.30
CA SER A 95 4.66 8.66 -15.02
C SER A 95 5.12 9.54 -16.20
N LYS A 96 4.87 10.84 -16.09
CA LYS A 96 5.39 11.82 -17.07
C LYS A 96 6.91 11.75 -17.14
N GLU A 97 7.56 11.67 -16.00
CA GLU A 97 9.01 11.62 -15.83
C GLU A 97 9.57 10.35 -16.46
N HIS A 98 8.98 9.20 -16.18
CA HIS A 98 9.31 7.92 -16.83
C HIS A 98 9.19 8.01 -18.35
N ASN A 99 8.10 8.56 -18.87
CA ASN A 99 7.90 8.74 -20.30
C ASN A 99 8.95 9.64 -20.95
N ILE A 100 9.42 10.68 -20.25
CA ILE A 100 10.52 11.53 -20.73
C ILE A 100 11.80 10.71 -20.85
N ARG A 101 12.13 9.90 -19.85
CA ARG A 101 13.31 9.05 -19.85
C ARG A 101 13.24 7.97 -20.95
N MET A 102 12.11 7.30 -21.10
CA MET A 102 11.90 6.30 -22.16
C MET A 102 12.07 6.90 -23.56
N ARG A 103 11.57 8.11 -23.78
CA ARG A 103 11.79 8.83 -25.05
C ARG A 103 13.26 9.17 -25.28
N GLN A 104 13.99 9.55 -24.23
CA GLN A 104 15.42 9.80 -24.33
C GLN A 104 16.19 8.51 -24.67
N GLU A 105 15.81 7.37 -24.07
CA GLU A 105 16.42 6.08 -24.41
C GLU A 105 16.16 5.66 -25.87
N ALA A 106 14.97 5.96 -26.40
CA ALA A 106 14.68 5.77 -27.82
C ALA A 106 15.58 6.66 -28.72
N ILE A 107 15.71 7.95 -28.41
CA ILE A 107 16.56 8.90 -29.15
C ILE A 107 18.03 8.44 -29.14
N ASN A 108 18.54 7.97 -28.02
CA ASN A 108 19.90 7.48 -27.88
C ASN A 108 20.19 6.28 -28.84
N ARG A 109 19.14 5.60 -29.33
CA ARG A 109 19.18 4.47 -30.28
C ARG A 109 18.76 4.85 -31.69
N GLY A 110 18.60 6.13 -32.00
CA GLY A 110 18.14 6.61 -33.31
C GLY A 110 16.67 6.31 -33.60
N LEU A 111 15.88 6.15 -32.52
CA LEU A 111 14.45 5.88 -32.56
C LEU A 111 13.66 7.04 -31.93
N ARG A 112 12.35 7.08 -32.22
CA ARG A 112 11.39 7.95 -31.55
C ARG A 112 10.24 7.15 -30.99
N LEU A 113 9.86 7.46 -29.75
CA LEU A 113 8.77 6.84 -29.03
C LEU A 113 7.69 7.88 -28.72
N ASN A 114 6.44 7.55 -29.03
CA ASN A 114 5.26 8.30 -28.59
C ASN A 114 4.05 7.35 -28.42
N GLU A 115 2.87 7.90 -28.15
CA GLU A 115 1.63 7.14 -27.96
C GLU A 115 1.17 6.36 -29.19
N PHE A 116 1.73 6.64 -30.38
CA PHE A 116 1.36 5.98 -31.63
C PHE A 116 2.36 4.90 -32.05
N GLY A 117 3.57 4.86 -31.49
CA GLY A 117 4.55 3.86 -31.88
C GLY A 117 5.99 4.17 -31.51
N LEU A 118 6.84 3.23 -31.92
CA LEU A 118 8.31 3.31 -31.88
C LEU A 118 8.83 3.20 -33.31
N PHE A 119 9.50 4.21 -33.81
CA PHE A 119 9.91 4.30 -35.23
C PHE A 119 11.27 4.99 -35.41
N SER A 120 11.89 4.78 -36.57
CA SER A 120 13.20 5.37 -36.88
C SER A 120 13.13 6.92 -36.86
N GLU A 121 14.14 7.57 -36.28
CA GLU A 121 14.25 9.03 -36.25
C GLU A 121 14.27 9.63 -37.68
N SER A 122 14.78 8.94 -38.67
CA SER A 122 14.81 9.39 -40.09
C SER A 122 13.41 9.56 -40.68
N LEU A 123 12.38 8.90 -40.14
CA LEU A 123 10.99 9.01 -40.57
C LEU A 123 10.22 10.14 -39.89
N ALA A 124 10.80 10.75 -38.87
CA ALA A 124 10.14 11.77 -38.05
C ALA A 124 9.99 13.15 -38.73
N GLY A 125 10.55 13.35 -39.89
CA GLY A 125 10.55 14.64 -40.57
C GLY A 125 9.24 15.04 -41.26
N SER A 126 8.25 14.16 -41.39
CA SER A 126 7.09 14.41 -42.26
C SER A 126 5.71 14.25 -41.62
N SER A 127 5.52 13.55 -40.51
CA SER A 127 4.18 13.36 -39.95
C SER A 127 4.22 12.92 -38.48
N ILE A 128 3.97 13.84 -37.56
CA ILE A 128 3.72 13.52 -36.16
C ILE A 128 2.24 13.09 -36.04
N GLY A 129 1.96 11.81 -35.74
CA GLY A 129 0.61 11.33 -35.54
C GLY A 129 0.34 9.94 -36.13
N MET A 130 -0.93 9.63 -36.42
CA MET A 130 -1.37 8.32 -36.93
C MET A 130 -0.66 7.88 -38.25
N GLU A 131 -0.12 8.81 -39.04
CA GLU A 131 0.67 8.45 -40.24
C GLU A 131 1.99 7.79 -39.85
N ALA A 132 2.62 8.20 -38.75
CA ALA A 132 3.82 7.56 -38.23
C ALA A 132 3.53 6.14 -37.70
N ALA A 133 2.32 5.87 -37.25
CA ALA A 133 1.89 4.55 -36.78
C ALA A 133 2.01 3.46 -37.86
N LYS A 134 1.90 3.85 -39.14
CA LYS A 134 2.10 2.91 -40.28
C LYS A 134 3.54 2.38 -40.43
N HIS A 135 4.49 3.02 -39.77
CA HIS A 135 5.91 2.70 -39.81
C HIS A 135 6.48 2.30 -38.44
N THR A 136 5.60 2.04 -37.48
CA THR A 136 6.01 1.61 -36.12
C THR A 136 6.62 0.21 -36.16
N LEU A 137 7.59 -0.02 -35.28
CA LEU A 137 7.99 -1.39 -34.97
C LEU A 137 6.78 -2.12 -34.39
N ILE A 138 6.57 -3.37 -34.80
CA ILE A 138 5.45 -4.17 -34.26
C ILE A 138 5.79 -4.57 -32.84
N CYS A 139 4.90 -4.22 -31.91
CA CYS A 139 4.95 -4.65 -30.53
C CYS A 139 3.57 -5.20 -30.14
N SER A 140 3.52 -6.43 -29.67
CA SER A 140 2.28 -7.09 -29.24
C SER A 140 1.84 -6.65 -27.84
N ASP A 141 2.82 -6.23 -27.02
CA ASP A 141 2.62 -5.74 -25.67
C ASP A 141 3.72 -4.73 -25.27
N GLU A 142 3.61 -4.16 -24.06
CA GLU A 142 4.58 -3.18 -23.56
C GLU A 142 5.99 -3.75 -23.41
N SER A 143 6.15 -5.06 -23.11
CA SER A 143 7.47 -5.65 -22.87
C SER A 143 8.34 -5.62 -24.14
N GLU A 144 7.72 -5.69 -25.31
CA GLU A 144 8.42 -5.59 -26.59
C GLU A 144 8.91 -4.15 -26.86
N ILE A 145 8.26 -3.12 -26.34
CA ILE A 145 8.75 -1.74 -26.39
C ILE A 145 10.10 -1.65 -25.67
N TYR A 146 10.17 -2.16 -24.44
CA TYR A 146 11.40 -2.18 -23.64
C TYR A 146 12.49 -3.03 -24.31
N LYS A 147 12.13 -4.21 -24.80
CA LYS A 147 13.05 -5.09 -25.52
C LYS A 147 13.69 -4.43 -26.75
N ASN A 148 12.93 -3.67 -27.53
CA ASN A 148 13.44 -2.90 -28.67
C ASN A 148 14.35 -1.73 -28.24
N LEU A 149 14.37 -1.40 -26.96
CA LEU A 149 15.28 -0.42 -26.35
C LEU A 149 16.39 -1.09 -25.53
N ASP A 150 16.67 -2.39 -25.71
CA ASP A 150 17.64 -3.18 -24.95
C ASP A 150 17.44 -3.08 -23.43
N MET A 151 16.19 -3.17 -23.01
CA MET A 151 15.78 -3.04 -21.61
C MET A 151 14.89 -4.21 -21.18
N HIS A 152 14.92 -4.55 -19.89
CA HIS A 152 13.89 -5.34 -19.24
C HIS A 152 12.61 -4.52 -19.08
N TRP A 153 11.47 -5.18 -19.16
CA TRP A 153 10.18 -4.53 -18.88
C TRP A 153 10.13 -4.00 -17.44
N VAL A 154 9.71 -2.76 -17.30
CA VAL A 154 9.52 -2.11 -15.99
C VAL A 154 8.06 -2.23 -15.59
N PRO A 155 7.74 -2.85 -14.45
CA PRO A 155 6.39 -2.88 -13.91
C PRO A 155 5.79 -1.46 -13.77
N PRO A 156 4.51 -1.28 -14.07
CA PRO A 156 3.85 0.04 -13.99
C PRO A 156 4.06 0.78 -12.67
N GLU A 157 4.03 0.04 -11.55
CA GLU A 157 4.19 0.58 -10.20
C GLU A 157 5.56 1.25 -9.99
N MET A 158 6.59 0.82 -10.72
CA MET A 158 7.95 1.34 -10.58
C MET A 158 8.25 2.56 -11.47
N ARG A 159 7.34 2.96 -12.37
CA ARG A 159 7.57 3.97 -13.40
C ARG A 159 7.50 5.41 -12.86
N GLU A 160 8.41 5.78 -11.95
CA GLU A 160 8.40 7.07 -11.24
C GLU A 160 9.71 7.88 -11.39
N ASP A 161 10.60 7.48 -12.34
CA ASP A 161 11.95 8.04 -12.51
C ASP A 161 12.81 7.99 -11.22
N MET A 162 12.72 6.84 -10.52
CA MET A 162 13.48 6.57 -9.29
C MET A 162 14.67 5.64 -9.54
N GLY A 163 15.17 5.58 -10.78
CA GLY A 163 16.31 4.76 -11.20
C GLY A 163 15.91 3.46 -11.93
N GLU A 164 14.63 3.27 -12.27
CA GLU A 164 14.14 2.07 -12.95
C GLU A 164 14.66 1.94 -14.37
N ILE A 165 14.97 3.05 -15.04
CA ILE A 165 15.56 3.04 -16.39
C ILE A 165 16.96 2.43 -16.36
N GLU A 166 17.79 2.84 -15.41
CA GLU A 166 19.13 2.29 -15.19
C GLU A 166 19.09 0.84 -14.74
N ALA A 167 18.16 0.49 -13.84
CA ALA A 167 17.97 -0.88 -13.36
C ALA A 167 17.51 -1.84 -14.46
N ALA A 168 16.66 -1.35 -15.38
CA ALA A 168 16.13 -2.13 -16.48
C ALA A 168 17.13 -2.37 -17.63
N SER A 169 18.25 -1.63 -17.70
CA SER A 169 19.26 -1.82 -18.75
C SER A 169 19.80 -3.26 -18.78
N LEU A 170 19.74 -3.92 -19.92
CA LEU A 170 20.25 -5.30 -20.09
C LEU A 170 21.74 -5.44 -19.72
N SER A 171 22.51 -4.37 -19.85
CA SER A 171 23.95 -4.37 -19.53
C SER A 171 24.24 -4.30 -18.03
N ARG A 172 23.25 -3.91 -17.20
CA ARG A 172 23.39 -3.67 -15.77
C ARG A 172 22.24 -4.21 -14.94
N SER A 173 21.43 -5.10 -15.49
CA SER A 173 20.16 -5.53 -14.88
C SER A 173 20.26 -5.71 -13.36
N SER A 174 19.52 -4.88 -12.65
CA SER A 174 19.36 -4.91 -11.20
C SER A 174 17.87 -4.74 -10.82
N MET A 175 16.98 -5.23 -11.70
CA MET A 175 15.55 -5.19 -11.45
C MET A 175 15.20 -6.07 -10.24
N PRO A 176 14.46 -5.53 -9.25
CA PRO A 176 14.03 -6.31 -8.10
C PRO A 176 12.98 -7.35 -8.51
N LYS A 177 12.97 -8.48 -7.80
CA LYS A 177 11.86 -9.41 -7.85
C LYS A 177 10.78 -8.94 -6.88
N LEU A 178 9.88 -8.08 -7.36
CA LEU A 178 8.85 -7.47 -6.54
C LEU A 178 8.00 -8.50 -5.81
N ILE A 179 7.60 -8.14 -4.59
CA ILE A 179 6.64 -8.93 -3.80
C ILE A 179 5.30 -9.08 -4.54
N ASN A 180 4.61 -10.20 -4.30
CA ASN A 180 3.26 -10.45 -4.79
C ASN A 180 2.30 -10.72 -3.60
N PRO A 181 0.98 -10.54 -3.79
CA PRO A 181 0.00 -10.81 -2.72
C PRO A 181 0.09 -12.24 -2.16
N GLU A 182 0.41 -13.23 -2.98
CA GLU A 182 0.53 -14.64 -2.60
C GLU A 182 1.76 -14.93 -1.71
N ASP A 183 2.71 -14.01 -1.63
CA ASP A 183 3.86 -14.12 -0.74
C ASP A 183 3.50 -13.86 0.72
N ILE A 184 2.39 -13.19 1.00
CA ILE A 184 1.93 -12.84 2.35
C ILE A 184 1.46 -14.09 3.09
N LYS A 185 1.95 -14.26 4.32
CA LYS A 185 1.64 -15.40 5.20
C LYS A 185 0.83 -15.02 6.44
N GLY A 186 0.62 -13.73 6.66
CA GLY A 186 -0.14 -13.18 7.77
C GLY A 186 0.09 -11.69 7.95
N ALA A 187 -0.54 -11.09 8.94
CA ALA A 187 -0.41 -9.68 9.29
C ALA A 187 -0.35 -9.49 10.81
N PHE A 188 0.15 -8.35 11.30
CA PHE A 188 0.43 -8.12 12.72
C PHE A 188 -0.42 -7.04 13.37
N HIS A 189 -1.20 -6.28 12.62
CA HIS A 189 -1.99 -5.15 13.09
C HIS A 189 -3.46 -5.38 12.70
N ASN A 190 -4.23 -5.92 13.64
CA ASN A 190 -5.65 -6.24 13.47
C ASN A 190 -6.37 -6.16 14.81
N HIS A 191 -7.62 -5.72 14.79
CA HIS A 191 -8.46 -5.43 15.94
C HIS A 191 -9.61 -6.43 16.08
N THR A 192 -10.09 -6.58 17.31
CA THR A 192 -11.19 -7.48 17.65
C THR A 192 -12.20 -6.79 18.54
N VAL A 193 -13.25 -7.51 18.93
CA VAL A 193 -14.25 -7.04 19.92
C VAL A 193 -13.67 -6.72 21.30
N TYR A 194 -12.39 -7.01 21.54
CA TYR A 194 -11.71 -6.60 22.75
C TYR A 194 -11.45 -5.09 22.78
N SER A 195 -11.29 -4.45 21.63
CA SER A 195 -11.20 -2.98 21.52
C SER A 195 -12.37 -2.42 20.69
N ASP A 196 -12.16 -2.12 19.45
CA ASP A 196 -13.15 -1.51 18.55
C ASP A 196 -13.37 -2.27 17.23
N GLY A 197 -12.83 -3.49 17.13
CA GLY A 197 -13.14 -4.38 16.02
C GLY A 197 -14.55 -4.98 16.13
N ALA A 198 -15.09 -5.39 15.00
CA ALA A 198 -16.45 -5.93 14.90
C ALA A 198 -16.52 -7.44 15.15
N ASN A 199 -15.42 -8.15 15.03
CA ASN A 199 -15.36 -9.61 15.04
C ASN A 199 -14.54 -10.15 16.22
N THR A 200 -14.89 -11.38 16.66
CA THR A 200 -14.15 -12.12 17.68
C THR A 200 -12.78 -12.57 17.20
N LEU A 201 -11.91 -12.99 18.13
CA LEU A 201 -10.61 -13.59 17.81
C LEU A 201 -10.74 -14.79 16.85
N GLU A 202 -11.74 -15.64 17.10
CA GLU A 202 -11.97 -16.83 16.28
C GLU A 202 -12.45 -16.48 14.86
N GLU A 203 -13.38 -15.53 14.72
CA GLU A 203 -13.87 -15.09 13.41
C GLU A 203 -12.77 -14.44 12.58
N MET A 204 -11.93 -13.58 13.17
CA MET A 204 -10.79 -12.98 12.49
C MET A 204 -9.76 -14.04 12.07
N ALA A 205 -9.49 -15.02 12.93
CA ALA A 205 -8.60 -16.12 12.62
C ALA A 205 -9.13 -17.01 11.47
N GLN A 206 -10.41 -17.36 11.47
CA GLN A 206 -11.05 -18.14 10.41
C GLN A 206 -11.00 -17.39 9.05
N ALA A 207 -11.21 -16.09 9.06
CA ALA A 207 -11.08 -15.27 7.87
C ALA A 207 -9.64 -15.27 7.34
N ALA A 208 -8.64 -15.10 8.21
CA ALA A 208 -7.22 -15.17 7.84
C ALA A 208 -6.83 -16.56 7.29
N GLN A 209 -7.32 -17.63 7.88
CA GLN A 209 -7.13 -19.00 7.36
C GLN A 209 -7.74 -19.17 5.96
N SER A 210 -8.92 -18.56 5.73
CA SER A 210 -9.59 -18.58 4.42
C SER A 210 -8.81 -17.86 3.33
N LEU A 211 -7.95 -16.89 3.70
CA LEU A 211 -6.99 -16.23 2.83
C LEU A 211 -5.72 -17.06 2.59
N GLY A 212 -5.60 -18.23 3.23
CA GLY A 212 -4.41 -19.09 3.15
C GLY A 212 -3.24 -18.61 4.01
N TRP A 213 -3.50 -17.74 5.00
CA TRP A 213 -2.47 -17.27 5.92
C TRP A 213 -2.11 -18.34 6.96
N GLN A 214 -0.89 -18.24 7.49
CA GLN A 214 -0.36 -19.15 8.52
C GLN A 214 -0.47 -18.54 9.92
N TYR A 215 -0.70 -17.24 10.02
CA TYR A 215 -0.85 -16.56 11.29
C TYR A 215 -1.64 -15.27 11.17
N LEU A 216 -2.12 -14.80 12.32
CA LEU A 216 -2.67 -13.47 12.48
C LEU A 216 -2.16 -12.87 13.80
N GLY A 217 -1.54 -11.70 13.76
CA GLY A 217 -1.22 -10.89 14.92
C GLY A 217 -2.42 -10.04 15.30
N ILE A 218 -2.83 -10.13 16.55
CA ILE A 218 -3.84 -9.26 17.14
C ILE A 218 -3.13 -8.07 17.78
N ALA A 219 -3.64 -6.88 17.54
CA ALA A 219 -3.06 -5.64 18.05
C ALA A 219 -4.16 -4.68 18.51
N ASP A 220 -5.05 -5.16 19.37
CA ASP A 220 -6.09 -4.35 19.97
C ASP A 220 -5.49 -3.14 20.73
N HIS A 221 -6.22 -2.03 20.75
CA HIS A 221 -5.76 -0.76 21.32
C HIS A 221 -5.44 -0.83 22.80
N SER A 222 -4.43 -0.06 23.21
CA SER A 222 -4.02 0.06 24.62
C SER A 222 -4.96 0.94 25.45
N GLU A 223 -4.86 0.81 26.77
CA GLU A 223 -5.83 1.23 27.78
C GLU A 223 -6.29 2.69 27.70
N THR A 224 -5.41 3.63 27.36
CA THR A 224 -5.73 5.07 27.45
C THR A 224 -6.39 5.64 26.20
N LEU A 225 -6.49 4.87 25.12
CA LEU A 225 -7.07 5.38 23.89
C LEU A 225 -8.54 5.76 24.08
N ASN A 226 -8.80 7.05 23.85
CA ASN A 226 -10.12 7.63 23.97
C ASN A 226 -10.51 8.37 22.70
N ILE A 227 -11.60 7.95 22.08
CA ILE A 227 -12.14 8.57 20.87
C ILE A 227 -13.53 9.10 21.16
N GLY A 228 -13.69 10.41 20.99
CA GLY A 228 -14.97 11.06 21.19
C GLY A 228 -15.54 10.98 22.62
N GLY A 229 -14.69 10.78 23.64
CA GLY A 229 -15.09 10.63 25.03
C GLY A 229 -15.42 9.19 25.45
N ARG A 230 -15.24 8.22 24.53
CA ARG A 230 -15.39 6.79 24.82
C ARG A 230 -14.00 6.15 24.84
N THR A 231 -13.65 5.45 25.91
CA THR A 231 -12.47 4.60 25.98
C THR A 231 -12.73 3.34 25.16
N ILE A 232 -11.86 3.05 24.21
CA ILE A 232 -11.97 1.89 23.32
C ILE A 232 -10.85 0.87 23.55
N GLY A 233 -9.79 1.26 24.23
CA GLY A 233 -8.66 0.37 24.50
C GLY A 233 -8.95 -0.67 25.57
N ILE A 234 -8.15 -1.74 25.60
CA ILE A 234 -8.27 -2.86 26.54
C ILE A 234 -7.72 -2.43 27.91
N PRO A 235 -8.50 -2.48 29.00
CA PRO A 235 -7.96 -2.29 30.35
C PRO A 235 -6.88 -3.32 30.67
N SER A 236 -5.80 -2.91 31.35
CA SER A 236 -4.70 -3.78 31.76
C SER A 236 -5.17 -5.07 32.46
N SER A 237 -6.30 -5.02 33.17
CA SER A 237 -6.91 -6.18 33.85
C SER A 237 -7.45 -7.25 32.90
N LEU A 238 -7.78 -6.93 31.65
CA LEU A 238 -8.33 -7.85 30.66
C LEU A 238 -7.27 -8.43 29.70
N VAL A 239 -6.06 -7.89 29.66
CA VAL A 239 -4.98 -8.35 28.79
C VAL A 239 -4.67 -9.85 28.99
N SER A 240 -4.64 -10.31 30.25
CA SER A 240 -4.40 -11.73 30.55
C SER A 240 -5.57 -12.64 30.14
N GLU A 241 -6.79 -12.12 30.12
CA GLU A 241 -7.96 -12.86 29.63
C GLU A 241 -7.86 -13.08 28.13
N GLN A 242 -7.57 -12.05 27.37
CA GLN A 242 -7.32 -12.12 25.92
C GLN A 242 -6.18 -13.11 25.60
N GLN A 243 -5.06 -13.01 26.33
CA GLN A 243 -3.94 -13.95 26.17
C GLN A 243 -4.38 -15.41 26.38
N SER A 244 -5.20 -15.65 27.41
CA SER A 244 -5.71 -16.98 27.73
C SER A 244 -6.62 -17.54 26.64
N GLU A 245 -7.44 -16.70 26.03
CA GLU A 245 -8.31 -17.08 24.92
C GLU A 245 -7.48 -17.41 23.67
N ILE A 246 -6.50 -16.56 23.30
CA ILE A 246 -5.57 -16.83 22.19
C ILE A 246 -4.82 -18.14 22.41
N THR A 247 -4.34 -18.38 23.63
CA THR A 247 -3.63 -19.61 23.98
C THR A 247 -4.51 -20.84 23.77
N LYS A 248 -5.78 -20.77 24.19
CA LYS A 248 -6.74 -21.88 24.00
C LYS A 248 -7.04 -22.14 22.53
N LEU A 249 -7.25 -21.08 21.73
CA LEU A 249 -7.49 -21.23 20.29
C LEU A 249 -6.28 -21.85 19.59
N ASN A 250 -5.07 -21.37 19.89
CA ASN A 250 -3.84 -21.95 19.34
C ASN A 250 -3.67 -23.43 19.72
N GLN A 251 -4.04 -23.82 20.94
CA GLN A 251 -3.99 -25.22 21.37
C GLN A 251 -4.98 -26.09 20.60
N VAL A 252 -6.22 -25.62 20.40
CA VAL A 252 -7.24 -26.35 19.62
C VAL A 252 -6.75 -26.60 18.21
N TRP A 253 -6.25 -25.58 17.51
CA TRP A 253 -5.73 -25.74 16.14
C TRP A 253 -4.51 -26.67 16.07
N SER A 254 -3.62 -26.60 17.06
CA SER A 254 -2.48 -27.51 17.16
C SER A 254 -2.93 -28.98 17.33
N ASP A 255 -3.93 -29.22 18.17
CA ASP A 255 -4.47 -30.56 18.41
C ASP A 255 -5.21 -31.11 17.17
N GLU A 256 -5.79 -30.22 16.37
CA GLU A 256 -6.46 -30.54 15.10
C GLU A 256 -5.49 -30.66 13.92
N GLY A 257 -4.22 -30.31 14.10
CA GLY A 257 -3.19 -30.33 13.05
C GLY A 257 -3.32 -29.20 12.03
N VAL A 258 -3.97 -28.10 12.41
CA VAL A 258 -4.10 -26.89 11.59
C VAL A 258 -2.82 -26.06 11.75
N ASP A 259 -2.14 -25.78 10.63
CA ASP A 259 -0.94 -24.94 10.60
C ASP A 259 -1.33 -23.44 10.59
N PHE A 260 -1.87 -22.98 11.72
CA PHE A 260 -2.25 -21.59 11.92
C PHE A 260 -2.02 -21.16 13.38
N ARG A 261 -1.69 -19.88 13.58
CA ARG A 261 -1.43 -19.31 14.91
C ARG A 261 -1.89 -17.87 15.03
N LEU A 262 -2.50 -17.54 16.18
CA LEU A 262 -2.65 -16.16 16.64
C LEU A 262 -1.42 -15.74 17.44
N PHE A 263 -0.90 -14.55 17.15
CA PHE A 263 0.09 -13.87 17.98
C PHE A 263 -0.60 -12.79 18.81
N HIS A 264 -0.32 -12.77 20.11
CA HIS A 264 -0.87 -11.79 21.04
C HIS A 264 -0.02 -10.53 21.04
N GLY A 265 -0.46 -9.48 20.43
CA GLY A 265 0.16 -8.16 20.44
C GLY A 265 -0.78 -7.08 20.97
N SER A 266 -0.34 -5.84 20.89
CA SER A 266 -1.15 -4.65 21.19
C SER A 266 -0.74 -3.51 20.27
N GLU A 267 -1.73 -2.74 19.80
CA GLU A 267 -1.48 -1.40 19.31
C GLU A 267 -1.40 -0.45 20.50
N CYS A 268 -0.17 -0.14 20.86
CA CYS A 268 0.13 0.63 22.05
C CYS A 268 0.31 2.11 21.72
N ASP A 269 -0.48 2.98 22.34
CA ASP A 269 -0.36 4.42 22.15
C ASP A 269 1.03 4.93 22.52
N ILE A 270 1.60 5.75 21.66
CA ILE A 270 2.78 6.55 21.98
C ILE A 270 2.30 7.86 22.60
N LEU A 271 2.54 7.99 23.89
CA LEU A 271 2.10 9.13 24.67
C LEU A 271 2.88 10.41 24.33
N ALA A 272 2.38 11.53 24.76
CA ALA A 272 2.97 12.84 24.47
C ALA A 272 4.41 13.01 24.99
N ASP A 273 4.86 12.22 25.96
CA ASP A 273 6.24 12.23 26.48
C ASP A 273 7.15 11.20 25.78
N GLY A 274 6.68 10.55 24.74
CA GLY A 274 7.40 9.53 24.00
C GLY A 274 7.49 8.17 24.71
N LYS A 275 6.63 7.91 25.70
CA LYS A 275 6.51 6.58 26.32
C LYS A 275 5.35 5.81 25.71
N LEU A 276 5.41 4.49 25.83
CA LEU A 276 4.30 3.61 25.52
C LEU A 276 3.27 3.59 26.66
N ASP A 277 2.01 3.42 26.31
CA ASP A 277 0.88 3.51 27.24
C ASP A 277 0.93 2.48 28.38
N TYR A 278 0.95 1.19 28.08
CA TYR A 278 1.01 0.16 29.10
C TYR A 278 2.31 0.14 29.92
N SER A 279 2.24 -0.32 31.17
CA SER A 279 3.45 -0.57 31.96
C SER A 279 4.30 -1.69 31.33
N GLU A 280 5.60 -1.70 31.63
CA GLU A 280 6.54 -2.73 31.14
C GLU A 280 6.06 -4.15 31.47
N ASN A 281 5.50 -4.39 32.66
CA ASN A 281 4.97 -5.69 33.05
C ASN A 281 3.80 -6.16 32.17
N ILE A 282 2.96 -5.24 31.68
CA ILE A 282 1.88 -5.58 30.75
C ILE A 282 2.45 -5.78 29.35
N ARG A 283 3.36 -4.90 28.90
CA ARG A 283 3.94 -5.02 27.58
C ARG A 283 4.75 -6.30 27.38
N SER A 284 5.36 -6.82 28.45
CA SER A 284 6.08 -8.12 28.41
C SER A 284 5.18 -9.34 28.17
N ILE A 285 3.86 -9.20 28.25
CA ILE A 285 2.90 -10.26 27.92
C ILE A 285 2.76 -10.44 26.41
N PHE A 286 2.94 -9.35 25.64
CA PHE A 286 2.74 -9.35 24.20
C PHE A 286 3.94 -9.94 23.44
N SER A 287 3.65 -10.66 22.37
CA SER A 287 4.67 -11.16 21.45
C SER A 287 5.23 -10.03 20.56
N HIS A 288 4.44 -9.01 20.30
CA HIS A 288 4.81 -7.83 19.53
C HIS A 288 3.99 -6.62 19.96
N VAL A 289 4.57 -5.44 19.83
CA VAL A 289 3.93 -4.16 20.12
C VAL A 289 3.98 -3.30 18.86
N VAL A 290 2.82 -2.92 18.39
CA VAL A 290 2.65 -1.90 17.34
C VAL A 290 2.54 -0.56 18.05
N GLY A 291 3.58 0.27 17.97
CA GLY A 291 3.55 1.60 18.58
C GLY A 291 2.94 2.62 17.63
N SER A 292 1.87 3.29 18.03
CA SER A 292 1.10 4.19 17.18
C SER A 292 0.79 5.53 17.85
N ILE A 293 0.60 6.57 17.04
CA ILE A 293 0.25 7.91 17.52
C ILE A 293 -1.22 8.19 17.18
N HIS A 294 -2.09 8.22 18.21
CA HIS A 294 -3.51 8.56 18.04
C HIS A 294 -3.85 9.94 18.59
N ALA A 295 -3.23 10.36 19.71
CA ALA A 295 -3.47 11.67 20.34
C ALA A 295 -2.82 12.83 19.57
N LEU A 296 -3.23 13.03 18.32
CA LEU A 296 -2.59 13.96 17.38
C LEU A 296 -2.50 15.42 17.85
N GLY A 297 -3.36 15.85 18.77
CA GLY A 297 -3.40 17.24 19.23
C GLY A 297 -2.07 17.72 19.81
N SER A 298 -1.43 16.92 20.65
CA SER A 298 -0.12 17.24 21.26
C SER A 298 1.02 17.19 20.24
N TRP A 299 0.99 16.21 19.33
CA TRP A 299 2.01 16.00 18.30
C TRP A 299 1.98 17.08 17.20
N ARG A 300 0.79 17.56 16.83
CA ARG A 300 0.62 18.63 15.83
C ARG A 300 1.06 20.00 16.30
N ASN A 301 1.09 20.22 17.61
CA ASN A 301 1.50 21.48 18.21
C ASN A 301 3.01 21.60 18.39
N ARG A 302 3.76 20.54 18.07
CA ARG A 302 5.22 20.50 18.13
C ARG A 302 5.82 20.64 16.73
N ASP A 303 7.08 21.01 16.67
CA ASP A 303 7.84 20.99 15.44
C ASP A 303 8.34 19.57 15.09
N GLU A 304 8.92 19.44 13.90
CA GLU A 304 9.45 18.19 13.38
C GLU A 304 10.54 17.60 14.28
N ILE A 305 11.42 18.43 14.84
CA ILE A 305 12.55 17.99 15.68
C ILE A 305 12.01 17.37 16.97
N GLU A 306 11.15 18.10 17.69
CA GLU A 306 10.55 17.64 18.95
C GLU A 306 9.76 16.33 18.74
N ASN A 307 8.96 16.24 17.68
CA ASN A 307 8.20 15.04 17.37
C ASN A 307 9.12 13.85 17.04
N THR A 308 10.17 14.09 16.26
CA THR A 308 11.14 13.05 15.91
C THR A 308 11.87 12.51 17.14
N GLU A 309 12.30 13.38 18.06
CA GLU A 309 12.93 12.97 19.32
C GLU A 309 12.01 12.13 20.19
N MET A 310 10.73 12.53 20.30
CA MET A 310 9.74 11.79 21.09
C MET A 310 9.46 10.40 20.48
N LEU A 311 9.36 10.32 19.16
CA LEU A 311 9.12 9.04 18.48
C LEU A 311 10.34 8.11 18.58
N ILE A 312 11.55 8.65 18.43
CA ILE A 312 12.79 7.86 18.62
C ILE A 312 12.84 7.30 20.04
N ARG A 313 12.46 8.09 21.05
CA ARG A 313 12.40 7.60 22.44
C ARG A 313 11.44 6.43 22.61
N ALA A 314 10.28 6.44 21.94
CA ALA A 314 9.35 5.32 21.97
C ALA A 314 9.93 4.08 21.29
N ILE A 315 10.57 4.25 20.15
CA ILE A 315 11.20 3.17 19.38
C ILE A 315 12.34 2.49 20.16
N GLU A 316 13.04 3.24 21.01
CA GLU A 316 14.12 2.73 21.87
C GLU A 316 13.63 1.90 23.05
N ASP A 317 12.30 1.85 23.30
CA ASP A 317 11.73 0.91 24.29
C ASP A 317 11.93 -0.54 23.79
N PRO A 318 12.50 -1.44 24.61
CA PRO A 318 12.78 -2.82 24.21
C PRO A 318 11.52 -3.61 23.76
N SER A 319 10.34 -3.27 24.29
CA SER A 319 9.08 -3.92 23.93
C SER A 319 8.52 -3.43 22.59
N PHE A 320 8.97 -2.29 22.08
CA PHE A 320 8.52 -1.74 20.80
C PHE A 320 8.99 -2.61 19.63
N THR A 321 8.06 -3.08 18.79
CA THR A 321 8.41 -3.98 17.68
C THR A 321 8.15 -3.35 16.30
N ILE A 322 6.97 -2.75 16.12
CA ILE A 322 6.50 -2.25 14.82
C ILE A 322 6.07 -0.79 14.99
N LEU A 323 6.54 0.10 14.14
CA LEU A 323 6.02 1.46 14.05
C LEU A 323 4.77 1.47 13.18
N GLY A 324 3.60 1.57 13.82
CA GLY A 324 2.29 1.56 13.16
C GLY A 324 1.97 2.89 12.49
N HIS A 325 1.33 2.87 11.31
CA HIS A 325 0.96 4.07 10.50
C HIS A 325 1.78 5.32 10.84
N PRO A 326 3.08 5.33 10.46
CA PRO A 326 4.14 6.18 11.04
C PRO A 326 3.83 7.65 11.15
N THR A 327 3.13 8.22 10.18
CA THR A 327 2.81 9.66 10.17
C THR A 327 1.42 9.97 10.70
N GLY A 328 0.58 8.98 10.89
CA GLY A 328 -0.83 9.15 11.28
C GLY A 328 -1.66 9.92 10.25
N ARG A 329 -1.20 9.98 8.98
CA ARG A 329 -1.98 10.62 7.90
C ARG A 329 -3.26 9.86 7.61
N ILE A 330 -4.26 10.59 7.13
CA ILE A 330 -5.45 10.02 6.50
C ILE A 330 -5.68 10.77 5.20
N LEU A 331 -5.60 10.04 4.10
CA LEU A 331 -5.68 10.60 2.76
C LEU A 331 -6.97 11.39 2.58
N GLN A 332 -6.86 12.56 1.96
CA GLN A 332 -7.95 13.53 1.72
C GLN A 332 -8.59 14.14 2.99
N VAL A 333 -8.25 13.68 4.20
CA VAL A 333 -8.85 14.15 5.45
C VAL A 333 -7.87 14.94 6.28
N ARG A 334 -6.67 14.38 6.51
CA ARG A 334 -5.66 15.04 7.36
C ARG A 334 -4.24 14.70 6.92
N GLU A 335 -3.39 15.68 6.96
CA GLU A 335 -1.95 15.54 6.77
C GLU A 335 -1.30 14.75 7.92
N GLY A 336 -0.17 14.14 7.63
CA GLY A 336 0.65 13.46 8.63
C GLY A 336 1.26 14.43 9.65
N ILE A 337 1.73 13.88 10.75
CA ILE A 337 2.53 14.60 11.75
C ILE A 337 3.87 14.96 11.11
N PRO A 338 4.40 16.18 11.35
CA PRO A 338 5.74 16.53 10.89
C PRO A 338 6.80 15.68 11.62
N LEU A 339 7.54 14.85 10.87
CA LEU A 339 8.53 13.89 11.34
C LEU A 339 9.70 13.79 10.35
N ASP A 340 10.94 13.77 10.83
CA ASP A 340 12.08 13.32 10.04
C ASP A 340 12.11 11.79 9.96
N MET A 341 11.36 11.25 9.01
CA MET A 341 11.27 9.80 8.80
C MET A 341 12.62 9.16 8.42
N HIS A 342 13.56 9.92 7.84
CA HIS A 342 14.88 9.40 7.55
C HIS A 342 15.70 9.20 8.84
N ALA A 343 15.62 10.12 9.80
CA ALA A 343 16.26 9.97 11.10
C ALA A 343 15.66 8.79 11.88
N ILE A 344 14.33 8.65 11.87
CA ILE A 344 13.60 7.56 12.52
C ILE A 344 14.02 6.20 11.94
N ILE A 345 13.94 6.02 10.63
CA ILE A 345 14.30 4.76 9.95
C ILE A 345 15.77 4.43 10.17
N ARG A 346 16.68 5.43 10.16
CA ARG A 346 18.10 5.22 10.46
C ARG A 346 18.28 4.69 11.89
N ARG A 347 17.59 5.28 12.86
CA ARG A 347 17.68 4.82 14.26
C ARG A 347 17.16 3.39 14.43
N MET A 348 16.06 3.05 13.77
CA MET A 348 15.56 1.66 13.74
C MET A 348 16.61 0.70 13.15
N GLY A 349 17.28 1.09 12.07
CA GLY A 349 18.35 0.29 11.47
C GLY A 349 19.55 0.09 12.41
N GLU A 350 19.91 1.09 13.21
CA GLU A 350 20.95 0.99 14.25
C GLU A 350 20.56 -0.03 15.32
N LEU A 351 19.34 0.05 15.85
CA LEU A 351 18.81 -0.88 16.85
C LEU A 351 18.74 -2.32 16.31
N ASN A 352 18.34 -2.50 15.05
CA ASN A 352 18.37 -3.81 14.39
C ASN A 352 19.79 -4.37 14.27
N ALA A 353 20.78 -3.53 14.05
CA ALA A 353 22.19 -3.95 14.02
C ALA A 353 22.72 -4.34 15.41
N GLU A 354 22.10 -3.84 16.48
CA GLU A 354 22.39 -4.19 17.88
C GLU A 354 21.68 -5.50 18.30
N GLY A 355 20.80 -6.05 17.45
CA GLY A 355 20.12 -7.32 17.67
C GLY A 355 18.65 -7.18 18.10
N GLU A 356 18.10 -5.96 18.11
CA GLU A 356 16.68 -5.74 18.34
C GLU A 356 15.88 -5.96 17.06
N LEU A 357 14.57 -6.19 17.20
CA LEU A 357 13.64 -6.22 16.07
C LEU A 357 12.80 -4.95 16.05
N LYS A 358 13.10 -4.05 15.12
CA LYS A 358 12.33 -2.83 14.86
C LYS A 358 11.89 -2.82 13.40
N ALA A 359 10.60 -2.90 13.15
CA ALA A 359 10.02 -2.89 11.82
C ALA A 359 9.16 -1.64 11.61
N VAL A 360 9.02 -1.19 10.37
CA VAL A 360 8.12 -0.10 10.01
C VAL A 360 6.92 -0.65 9.23
N GLU A 361 5.74 -0.14 9.54
CA GLU A 361 4.51 -0.54 8.88
C GLU A 361 4.30 0.21 7.56
N ILE A 362 3.88 -0.53 6.53
CA ILE A 362 3.01 -0.02 5.48
C ILE A 362 1.58 -0.37 5.92
N ASN A 363 0.88 0.58 6.53
CA ASN A 363 -0.54 0.44 6.81
C ASN A 363 -1.28 0.39 5.48
N ALA A 364 -1.93 -0.72 5.23
CA ALA A 364 -2.54 -1.04 3.94
C ALA A 364 -3.96 -0.50 3.81
N SER A 365 -4.53 0.09 4.88
CA SER A 365 -5.82 0.77 4.78
C SER A 365 -5.78 1.76 3.61
N PRO A 366 -6.74 1.70 2.66
CA PRO A 366 -6.76 2.57 1.49
C PRO A 366 -6.88 4.05 1.85
N TYR A 367 -7.26 4.35 3.09
CA TYR A 367 -7.35 5.71 3.61
C TYR A 367 -6.03 6.22 4.20
N ARG A 368 -5.06 5.34 4.46
CA ARG A 368 -3.76 5.70 5.04
C ARG A 368 -2.63 5.54 4.04
N LEU A 369 -2.38 4.31 3.57
CA LEU A 369 -1.22 3.92 2.75
C LEU A 369 0.09 4.50 3.29
N ASP A 370 0.33 4.29 4.58
CA ASP A 370 1.39 4.88 5.41
C ASP A 370 2.25 3.76 6.02
N LEU A 371 3.47 3.60 5.65
CA LEU A 371 4.55 4.44 5.16
C LEU A 371 4.37 4.88 3.70
N ASP A 372 4.88 6.08 3.37
CA ASP A 372 4.97 6.52 1.97
C ASP A 372 5.97 5.65 1.18
N TRP A 373 5.58 5.24 -0.03
CA TRP A 373 6.39 4.37 -0.89
C TRP A 373 7.80 4.91 -1.17
N ARG A 374 8.00 6.23 -1.17
CA ARG A 374 9.30 6.88 -1.41
C ARG A 374 10.33 6.56 -0.34
N LEU A 375 9.89 6.17 0.85
CA LEU A 375 10.75 5.81 1.98
C LEU A 375 11.11 4.32 2.01
N CYS A 376 10.41 3.48 1.24
CA CYS A 376 10.61 2.03 1.26
C CYS A 376 12.05 1.62 0.86
N LYS A 377 12.59 2.22 -0.22
CA LYS A 377 13.99 1.96 -0.61
C LYS A 377 14.97 2.33 0.50
N PHE A 378 14.75 3.46 1.14
CA PHE A 378 15.59 3.89 2.25
C PHE A 378 15.50 2.95 3.45
N ALA A 379 14.31 2.48 3.82
CA ALA A 379 14.12 1.49 4.87
C ALA A 379 14.89 0.18 4.55
N LYS A 380 14.79 -0.31 3.31
CA LYS A 380 15.56 -1.46 2.83
C LYS A 380 17.08 -1.23 2.94
N GLU A 381 17.59 -0.06 2.52
CA GLU A 381 19.00 0.31 2.62
C GLU A 381 19.50 0.35 4.08
N GLN A 382 18.67 0.80 5.01
CA GLN A 382 18.95 0.81 6.45
C GLN A 382 18.71 -0.57 7.12
N LYS A 383 18.30 -1.60 6.36
CA LYS A 383 17.98 -2.94 6.87
C LYS A 383 16.85 -2.93 7.91
N VAL A 384 15.90 -2.03 7.77
CA VAL A 384 14.67 -1.99 8.56
C VAL A 384 13.64 -2.86 7.86
N PRO A 385 13.19 -3.98 8.46
CA PRO A 385 12.14 -4.80 7.91
C PRO A 385 10.84 -4.01 7.78
N ILE A 386 10.05 -4.34 6.77
CA ILE A 386 8.74 -3.71 6.57
C ILE A 386 7.65 -4.73 6.91
N CYS A 387 6.59 -4.26 7.59
CA CYS A 387 5.36 -5.01 7.79
C CYS A 387 4.26 -4.41 6.90
N ILE A 388 3.52 -5.26 6.20
CA ILE A 388 2.32 -4.85 5.47
C ILE A 388 1.12 -5.27 6.30
N ASN A 389 0.43 -4.32 6.92
CA ASN A 389 -0.68 -4.61 7.82
C ASN A 389 -1.95 -3.89 7.38
N PRO A 390 -3.09 -4.57 7.41
CA PRO A 390 -4.36 -3.99 6.96
C PRO A 390 -4.98 -3.03 7.97
N ASP A 391 -4.58 -3.11 9.26
CA ASP A 391 -5.25 -2.38 10.35
C ASP A 391 -6.75 -2.72 10.37
N ALA A 392 -7.02 -4.04 10.24
CA ALA A 392 -8.36 -4.54 10.00
C ALA A 392 -9.20 -4.53 11.29
N HIS A 393 -10.38 -3.94 11.21
CA HIS A 393 -11.38 -3.88 12.28
C HIS A 393 -12.56 -4.85 12.06
N ASP A 394 -12.56 -5.52 10.91
CA ASP A 394 -13.46 -6.63 10.59
C ASP A 394 -12.78 -7.65 9.66
N THR A 395 -13.47 -8.76 9.41
CA THR A 395 -12.96 -9.83 8.56
C THR A 395 -12.71 -9.40 7.11
N ASN A 396 -13.46 -8.43 6.58
CA ASN A 396 -13.30 -7.94 5.22
C ASN A 396 -12.04 -7.07 5.08
N GLY A 397 -11.73 -6.29 6.12
CA GLY A 397 -10.55 -5.42 6.18
C GLY A 397 -9.23 -6.17 6.00
N LEU A 398 -9.17 -7.48 6.29
CA LEU A 398 -7.98 -8.30 6.03
C LEU A 398 -7.55 -8.27 4.55
N ASN A 399 -8.49 -8.08 3.63
CA ASN A 399 -8.21 -7.99 2.19
C ASN A 399 -7.42 -6.72 1.81
N ASP A 400 -7.42 -5.69 2.65
CA ASP A 400 -6.74 -4.42 2.37
C ASP A 400 -5.22 -4.59 2.27
N VAL A 401 -4.66 -5.69 2.77
CA VAL A 401 -3.25 -6.08 2.53
C VAL A 401 -2.88 -5.95 1.05
N TRP A 402 -3.81 -6.19 0.14
CA TRP A 402 -3.59 -6.02 -1.30
C TRP A 402 -3.08 -4.60 -1.65
N TYR A 403 -3.66 -3.55 -1.06
CA TYR A 403 -3.22 -2.16 -1.31
C TYR A 403 -1.82 -1.91 -0.78
N GLY A 404 -1.50 -2.45 0.41
CA GLY A 404 -0.16 -2.35 0.98
C GLY A 404 0.90 -3.05 0.13
N VAL A 405 0.56 -4.19 -0.48
CA VAL A 405 1.45 -4.85 -1.45
C VAL A 405 1.71 -3.96 -2.66
N GLN A 406 0.72 -3.22 -3.18
CA GLN A 406 0.95 -2.29 -4.29
C GLN A 406 1.90 -1.14 -3.88
N ILE A 407 1.78 -0.62 -2.66
CA ILE A 407 2.71 0.38 -2.11
C ILE A 407 4.14 -0.20 -2.00
N ALA A 408 4.26 -1.43 -1.51
CA ALA A 408 5.54 -2.12 -1.40
C ALA A 408 6.19 -2.33 -2.79
N ARG A 409 5.42 -2.74 -3.79
CA ARG A 409 5.87 -2.89 -5.19
C ARG A 409 6.34 -1.55 -5.77
N LYS A 410 5.58 -0.49 -5.55
CA LYS A 410 5.96 0.88 -5.93
C LYS A 410 7.23 1.33 -5.22
N GLY A 411 7.46 0.88 -4.00
CA GLY A 411 8.65 1.10 -3.20
C GLY A 411 9.82 0.16 -3.50
N TRP A 412 9.76 -0.67 -4.54
CA TRP A 412 10.81 -1.61 -4.99
C TRP A 412 11.13 -2.74 -4.01
N LEU A 413 10.15 -3.12 -3.18
CA LEU A 413 10.35 -4.13 -2.17
C LEU A 413 10.22 -5.55 -2.73
N GLU A 414 11.09 -6.41 -2.24
CA GLU A 414 11.12 -7.83 -2.52
C GLU A 414 10.61 -8.63 -1.31
N ARG A 415 10.31 -9.89 -1.53
CA ARG A 415 9.87 -10.79 -0.47
C ARG A 415 10.76 -10.77 0.78
N SER A 416 12.08 -10.69 0.60
CA SER A 416 13.06 -10.67 1.71
C SER A 416 12.97 -9.42 2.58
N ASP A 417 12.41 -8.32 2.09
CA ASP A 417 12.31 -7.06 2.80
C ASP A 417 11.08 -6.99 3.72
N ILE A 418 10.15 -7.96 3.59
CA ILE A 418 8.83 -7.95 4.22
C ILE A 418 8.71 -9.07 5.27
N LEU A 419 8.40 -8.71 6.52
CA LEU A 419 8.21 -9.69 7.60
C LEU A 419 7.03 -10.62 7.35
N ASN A 420 5.96 -10.12 6.77
CA ASN A 420 4.72 -10.88 6.49
C ASN A 420 4.91 -12.07 5.53
N THR A 421 6.06 -12.18 4.87
CA THR A 421 6.38 -13.29 3.96
C THR A 421 7.03 -14.48 4.65
N LYS A 422 7.41 -14.32 5.93
CA LYS A 422 7.99 -15.39 6.75
C LYS A 422 6.90 -16.34 7.22
N SER A 423 7.27 -17.59 7.44
CA SER A 423 6.37 -18.60 8.01
C SER A 423 6.02 -18.27 9.48
N GLY A 424 4.93 -18.85 9.97
CA GLY A 424 4.52 -18.69 11.37
C GLY A 424 5.61 -19.10 12.36
N THR A 425 6.37 -20.17 12.05
CA THR A 425 7.50 -20.62 12.89
C THR A 425 8.70 -19.67 12.86
N GLU A 426 8.99 -19.05 11.71
CA GLU A 426 10.04 -18.04 11.64
C GLU A 426 9.66 -16.79 12.43
N ILE A 427 8.39 -16.35 12.36
CA ILE A 427 7.88 -15.21 13.14
C ILE A 427 7.91 -15.52 14.64
N GLU A 428 7.47 -16.70 15.05
CA GLU A 428 7.56 -17.12 16.46
C GLU A 428 8.99 -17.06 16.99
N SER A 429 9.96 -17.53 16.21
CA SER A 429 11.37 -17.45 16.59
C SER A 429 11.87 -16.00 16.69
N LEU A 430 11.38 -15.09 15.84
CA LEU A 430 11.77 -13.68 15.88
C LEU A 430 11.20 -12.95 17.11
N PHE A 431 9.97 -13.27 17.53
CA PHE A 431 9.33 -12.63 18.67
C PHE A 431 9.76 -13.20 20.03
N ASN A 432 10.38 -14.38 20.07
CA ASN A 432 10.88 -15.01 21.28
C ASN A 432 12.37 -14.73 21.57
N ASN A 433 13.07 -14.02 20.69
CA ASN A 433 14.45 -13.61 20.85
C ASN A 433 14.57 -12.18 21.42
#